data_941ce2ff093f727885b786dd51ece763
#
_entry.id   941ce2ff093f727885b786dd51ece763
#
_cell.length_a   1.000
_cell.length_b   1.000
_cell.length_c   1.000
_cell.angle_alpha   90.00
_cell.angle_beta   90.00
_cell.angle_gamma   90.00
#
_symmetry.space_group_name_H-M   'P 1'
#
loop_
_entity.id
_entity.type
_entity.pdbx_description
1 polymer ?
#
loop_
_entity_poly.entity_id
_entity_poly.type
_entity_poly.pdbx_seq_one_letter_code
_entity_poly.pdbx_strand_id
1 'polypeptide(L)'
;LVDEASMLDDRQFEDLQEIFPNLLLFGDPAQLAPVNQSGQMVFDKIKTKQKLELHRIHRQDADNPILDLAHALADPALGFEDFERMVEDRARSDDRVVWGQRVEVDLMARSPVLVWRNATRIRLIHAFRAAHGAPEDALLPGEPLICDGIELPLKHRKRRLDLEARGLIKGAQAVYLGPGKSPGFARLHVVGAEDPQVGVASIIRIESPDEQEPFIPSAARMGAVFLHGAAV
;
A
#
# COMPACT_ATOMS: atom_id res chain seq x y z
N LEU A 1 12.15 3.94 19.12
CA LEU A 1 11.92 2.80 18.24
C LEU A 1 11.57 3.32 16.87
N VAL A 2 12.15 2.75 15.82
CA VAL A 2 11.88 3.04 14.40
C VAL A 2 11.46 1.75 13.73
N ASP A 3 10.28 1.73 13.14
CA ASP A 3 9.77 0.64 12.31
C ASP A 3 10.00 0.97 10.84
N GLU A 4 10.04 -0.04 9.96
CA GLU A 4 10.36 0.07 8.52
C GLU A 4 11.69 0.82 8.27
N ALA A 5 12.69 0.56 9.10
CA ALA A 5 13.96 1.28 9.08
C ALA A 5 14.79 1.05 7.80
N SER A 6 14.47 0.04 6.99
CA SER A 6 15.06 -0.15 5.65
C SER A 6 14.85 1.05 4.73
N MET A 7 13.81 1.85 4.97
CA MET A 7 13.49 3.04 4.19
C MET A 7 14.16 4.33 4.68
N LEU A 8 14.93 4.29 5.77
CA LEU A 8 15.69 5.44 6.25
C LEU A 8 16.86 5.74 5.31
N ASP A 9 16.95 6.99 4.87
CA ASP A 9 18.16 7.49 4.23
C ASP A 9 19.24 7.85 5.25
N ASP A 10 20.46 8.09 4.77
CA ASP A 10 21.61 8.36 5.63
C ASP A 10 21.40 9.58 6.50
N ARG A 11 20.84 10.65 5.95
CA ARG A 11 20.60 11.89 6.68
C ARG A 11 19.55 11.71 7.77
N GLN A 12 18.46 11.04 7.45
CA GLN A 12 17.43 10.73 8.45
C GLN A 12 17.99 9.87 9.60
N PHE A 13 18.87 8.92 9.27
CA PHE A 13 19.50 8.09 10.28
C PHE A 13 20.48 8.88 11.16
N GLU A 14 21.29 9.77 10.59
CA GLU A 14 22.18 10.68 11.31
C GLU A 14 21.40 11.61 12.23
N ASP A 15 20.35 12.26 11.73
CA ASP A 15 19.45 13.12 12.51
C ASP A 15 18.85 12.37 13.72
N LEU A 16 18.42 11.12 13.51
CA LEU A 16 17.91 10.28 14.61
C LEU A 16 18.97 9.93 15.66
N GLN A 17 20.21 9.69 15.23
CA GLN A 17 21.31 9.41 16.15
C GLN A 17 21.74 10.64 16.97
N GLU A 18 21.62 11.83 16.40
CA GLU A 18 21.87 13.10 17.12
C GLU A 18 20.82 13.37 18.19
N ILE A 19 19.54 13.04 17.89
CA ILE A 19 18.42 13.32 18.80
C ILE A 19 18.32 12.25 19.91
N PHE A 20 18.56 10.98 19.56
CA PHE A 20 18.30 9.85 20.45
C PHE A 20 19.58 9.05 20.75
N PRO A 21 19.99 8.96 22.01
CA PRO A 21 21.22 8.22 22.41
C PRO A 21 21.09 6.71 22.20
N ASN A 22 19.88 6.18 22.18
CA ASN A 22 19.60 4.78 21.94
C ASN A 22 18.50 4.62 20.89
N LEU A 23 18.81 3.91 19.82
CA LEU A 23 17.87 3.58 18.75
C LEU A 23 17.65 2.08 18.70
N LEU A 24 16.38 1.70 18.54
CA LEU A 24 15.97 0.34 18.22
C LEU A 24 15.30 0.38 16.86
N LEU A 25 15.91 -0.28 15.88
CA LEU A 25 15.48 -0.29 14.49
C LEU A 25 14.85 -1.64 14.16
N PHE A 26 13.66 -1.62 13.58
CA PHE A 26 13.00 -2.78 13.01
C PHE A 26 12.87 -2.59 11.50
N GLY A 27 13.05 -3.65 10.72
CA GLY A 27 12.89 -3.61 9.28
C GLY A 27 13.48 -4.85 8.63
N ASP A 28 13.31 -4.94 7.34
CA ASP A 28 13.75 -6.06 6.53
C ASP A 28 14.76 -5.57 5.48
N PRO A 29 16.03 -6.02 5.54
CA PRO A 29 17.06 -5.59 4.59
C PRO A 29 16.81 -6.09 3.15
N ALA A 30 15.89 -7.05 2.96
CA ALA A 30 15.49 -7.52 1.63
C ALA A 30 14.38 -6.67 0.99
N GLN A 31 13.79 -5.72 1.75
CA GLN A 31 12.79 -4.79 1.23
C GLN A 31 13.44 -3.60 0.51
N LEU A 32 12.60 -2.71 -0.06
CA LEU A 32 13.06 -1.58 -0.85
C LEU A 32 13.95 -0.64 -0.04
N ALA A 33 15.06 -0.24 -0.66
CA ALA A 33 15.94 0.81 -0.17
C ALA A 33 15.28 2.20 -0.30
N PRO A 34 15.81 3.23 0.40
CA PRO A 34 15.37 4.62 0.23
C PRO A 34 15.45 5.08 -1.22
N VAL A 35 14.46 5.85 -1.68
CA VAL A 35 14.27 6.22 -3.10
C VAL A 35 15.45 6.97 -3.71
N ASN A 36 16.18 7.74 -2.94
CA ASN A 36 17.26 8.61 -3.45
C ASN A 36 18.66 8.13 -3.05
N GLN A 37 18.79 6.91 -2.58
CA GLN A 37 20.05 6.38 -2.11
C GLN A 37 20.50 5.18 -2.96
N SER A 38 21.59 5.36 -3.67
CA SER A 38 22.33 4.24 -4.27
C SER A 38 23.37 3.78 -3.25
N GLY A 39 23.15 2.65 -2.59
CA GLY A 39 24.18 2.17 -1.71
C GLY A 39 23.67 1.41 -0.49
N GLN A 40 24.39 1.52 0.60
CA GLN A 40 24.18 0.76 1.81
C GLN A 40 22.89 1.18 2.53
N MET A 41 22.09 0.21 2.90
CA MET A 41 20.97 0.43 3.82
C MET A 41 21.47 0.73 5.23
N VAL A 42 20.63 1.35 6.05
CA VAL A 42 20.93 1.63 7.45
C VAL A 42 21.44 0.37 8.20
N PHE A 43 20.89 -0.80 7.86
CA PHE A 43 21.31 -2.06 8.49
C PHE A 43 22.75 -2.47 8.16
N ASP A 44 23.31 -2.06 7.03
CA ASP A 44 24.71 -2.34 6.68
C ASP A 44 25.68 -1.58 7.56
N LYS A 45 25.25 -0.45 8.12
CA LYS A 45 26.03 0.38 9.06
C LYS A 45 26.01 -0.16 10.50
N ILE A 46 25.08 -1.07 10.82
CA ILE A 46 24.96 -1.67 12.16
C ILE A 46 25.90 -2.87 12.29
N LYS A 47 26.66 -2.91 13.37
CA LYS A 47 27.58 -4.05 13.64
C LYS A 47 26.80 -5.34 13.82
N THR A 48 27.29 -6.44 13.27
CA THR A 48 26.62 -7.77 13.32
C THR A 48 26.21 -8.18 14.74
N LYS A 49 27.04 -7.92 15.75
CA LYS A 49 26.74 -8.22 17.15
C LYS A 49 25.56 -7.43 17.75
N GLN A 50 25.09 -6.41 17.07
CA GLN A 50 23.96 -5.57 17.45
C GLN A 50 22.71 -5.88 16.64
N LYS A 51 22.77 -6.88 15.74
CA LYS A 51 21.64 -7.34 14.93
C LYS A 51 21.04 -8.58 15.55
N LEU A 52 19.71 -8.61 15.52
CA LEU A 52 18.90 -9.80 15.82
C LEU A 52 18.04 -10.08 14.60
N GLU A 53 17.94 -11.34 14.20
CA GLU A 53 17.17 -11.76 13.04
C GLU A 53 15.99 -12.62 13.47
N LEU A 54 14.83 -12.35 12.90
CA LEU A 54 13.62 -13.13 13.06
C LEU A 54 13.44 -14.00 11.82
N HIS A 55 13.47 -15.32 11.98
CA HIS A 55 13.41 -16.26 10.85
C HIS A 55 12.02 -16.86 10.65
N ARG A 56 11.13 -16.74 11.65
CA ARG A 56 9.81 -17.36 11.55
C ARG A 56 8.81 -16.43 10.87
N ILE A 57 8.24 -16.89 9.76
CA ILE A 57 7.18 -16.21 9.04
C ILE A 57 5.83 -16.62 9.64
N HIS A 58 5.00 -15.64 10.00
CA HIS A 58 3.69 -15.85 10.59
C HIS A 58 2.53 -15.36 9.70
N ARG A 59 2.85 -14.59 8.66
CA ARG A 59 1.83 -13.96 7.81
C ARG A 59 1.23 -14.91 6.79
N GLN A 60 2.00 -15.92 6.38
CA GLN A 60 1.64 -16.86 5.32
C GLN A 60 2.05 -18.26 5.71
N ASP A 61 1.36 -19.26 5.15
CA ASP A 61 1.75 -20.66 5.31
C ASP A 61 3.07 -20.94 4.61
N ALA A 62 3.85 -21.85 5.18
CA ALA A 62 5.21 -22.16 4.70
C ALA A 62 5.25 -22.74 3.27
N ASP A 63 4.13 -23.28 2.79
CA ASP A 63 3.98 -23.83 1.43
C ASP A 63 3.44 -22.83 0.41
N ASN A 64 3.30 -21.55 0.80
CA ASN A 64 2.80 -20.51 -0.09
C ASN A 64 3.87 -20.18 -1.16
N PRO A 65 3.59 -20.38 -2.46
CA PRO A 65 4.56 -20.16 -3.53
C PRO A 65 5.07 -18.72 -3.63
N ILE A 66 4.34 -17.75 -3.09
CA ILE A 66 4.77 -16.34 -3.06
C ILE A 66 6.03 -16.16 -2.18
N LEU A 67 6.23 -17.02 -1.17
CA LEU A 67 7.43 -16.96 -0.32
C LEU A 67 8.68 -17.33 -1.10
N ASP A 68 8.61 -18.39 -1.91
CA ASP A 68 9.73 -18.82 -2.74
C ASP A 68 10.09 -17.74 -3.76
N LEU A 69 9.07 -17.13 -4.39
CA LEU A 69 9.26 -16.06 -5.35
C LEU A 69 9.83 -14.79 -4.70
N ALA A 70 9.32 -14.43 -3.52
CA ALA A 70 9.81 -13.27 -2.77
C ALA A 70 11.27 -13.45 -2.30
N HIS A 71 11.61 -14.66 -1.82
CA HIS A 71 12.98 -14.98 -1.41
C HIS A 71 13.94 -14.97 -2.60
N ALA A 72 13.51 -15.47 -3.76
CA ALA A 72 14.31 -15.43 -4.98
C ALA A 72 14.66 -13.99 -5.39
N LEU A 73 13.74 -13.05 -5.25
CA LEU A 73 13.99 -11.62 -5.53
C LEU A 73 15.02 -10.98 -4.59
N ALA A 74 15.27 -11.57 -3.43
CA ALA A 74 16.32 -11.08 -2.52
C ALA A 74 17.74 -11.48 -2.94
N ASP A 75 17.89 -12.39 -3.90
CA ASP A 75 19.18 -12.77 -4.46
C ASP A 75 19.67 -11.74 -5.49
N PRO A 76 20.74 -10.98 -5.20
CA PRO A 76 21.25 -9.96 -6.12
C PRO A 76 21.86 -10.56 -7.41
N ALA A 77 22.11 -11.87 -7.44
CA ALA A 77 22.61 -12.55 -8.62
C ALA A 77 21.50 -12.99 -9.59
N LEU A 78 20.23 -12.97 -9.13
CA LEU A 78 19.10 -13.38 -9.96
C LEU A 78 18.78 -12.29 -10.99
N GLY A 79 18.93 -12.64 -12.29
CA GLY A 79 18.52 -11.77 -13.38
C GLY A 79 16.99 -11.74 -13.57
N PHE A 80 16.50 -10.67 -14.20
CA PHE A 80 15.07 -10.53 -14.46
C PHE A 80 14.50 -11.67 -15.31
N GLU A 81 15.20 -12.09 -16.36
CA GLU A 81 14.79 -13.19 -17.24
C GLU A 81 14.76 -14.55 -16.50
N ASP A 82 15.67 -14.75 -15.55
CA ASP A 82 15.71 -15.97 -14.74
C ASP A 82 14.55 -15.99 -13.75
N PHE A 83 14.24 -14.86 -13.14
CA PHE A 83 13.07 -14.71 -12.28
C PHE A 83 11.77 -14.93 -13.07
N GLU A 84 11.64 -14.37 -14.27
CA GLU A 84 10.47 -14.54 -15.13
C GLU A 84 10.24 -16.02 -15.46
N ARG A 85 11.31 -16.74 -15.85
CA ARG A 85 11.26 -18.19 -16.07
C ARG A 85 10.84 -18.98 -14.82
N MET A 86 11.34 -18.56 -13.66
CA MET A 86 10.97 -19.18 -12.38
C MET A 86 9.47 -19.00 -12.11
N VAL A 87 8.90 -17.84 -12.37
CA VAL A 87 7.46 -17.58 -12.22
C VAL A 87 6.65 -18.43 -13.20
N GLU A 88 7.06 -18.53 -14.47
CA GLU A 88 6.42 -19.37 -15.47
C GLU A 88 6.43 -20.86 -15.08
N ASP A 89 7.56 -21.37 -14.62
CA ASP A 89 7.68 -22.76 -14.18
C ASP A 89 6.82 -23.04 -12.94
N ARG A 90 6.76 -22.07 -12.02
CA ARG A 90 5.89 -22.19 -10.85
C ARG A 90 4.41 -22.19 -11.28
N ALA A 91 4.01 -21.34 -12.22
CA ALA A 91 2.63 -21.30 -12.73
C ALA A 91 2.21 -22.59 -13.45
N ARG A 92 3.16 -23.38 -13.98
CA ARG A 92 2.88 -24.70 -14.57
C ARG A 92 2.68 -25.79 -13.52
N SER A 93 3.23 -25.61 -12.32
CA SER A 93 3.23 -26.62 -11.24
C SER A 93 2.28 -26.30 -10.09
N ASP A 94 1.82 -25.06 -9.94
CA ASP A 94 1.01 -24.58 -8.83
C ASP A 94 -0.08 -23.64 -9.36
N ASP A 95 -1.33 -24.02 -9.26
CA ASP A 95 -2.50 -23.29 -9.75
C ASP A 95 -2.79 -21.98 -8.98
N ARG A 96 -2.12 -21.78 -7.85
CA ARG A 96 -2.15 -20.54 -7.09
C ARG A 96 -1.30 -19.42 -7.74
N VAL A 97 -0.43 -19.78 -8.67
CA VAL A 97 0.40 -18.84 -9.44
C VAL A 97 -0.10 -18.76 -10.86
N VAL A 98 -0.41 -17.58 -11.33
CA VAL A 98 -0.83 -17.35 -12.70
C VAL A 98 0.19 -16.44 -13.37
N TRP A 99 0.75 -16.90 -14.49
CA TRP A 99 1.60 -16.09 -15.36
C TRP A 99 0.78 -15.55 -16.53
N GLY A 100 0.86 -14.26 -16.80
CA GLY A 100 0.16 -13.64 -17.91
C GLY A 100 0.81 -12.34 -18.38
N GLN A 101 0.69 -12.04 -19.66
CA GLN A 101 1.25 -10.83 -20.27
C GLN A 101 0.37 -9.58 -20.05
N ARG A 102 -0.85 -9.75 -19.55
CA ARG A 102 -1.83 -8.68 -19.37
C ARG A 102 -2.50 -8.80 -18.01
N VAL A 103 -2.84 -7.64 -17.46
CA VAL A 103 -3.66 -7.58 -16.24
C VAL A 103 -5.13 -7.74 -16.65
N GLU A 104 -5.75 -8.80 -16.16
CA GLU A 104 -7.17 -9.09 -16.39
C GLU A 104 -8.04 -8.23 -15.47
N VAL A 105 -9.01 -7.51 -16.03
CA VAL A 105 -9.91 -6.62 -15.27
C VAL A 105 -10.70 -7.41 -14.22
N ASP A 106 -11.12 -8.63 -14.52
CA ASP A 106 -11.84 -9.49 -13.59
C ASP A 106 -10.98 -9.91 -12.38
N LEU A 107 -9.68 -10.04 -12.56
CA LEU A 107 -8.75 -10.27 -11.45
C LEU A 107 -8.60 -9.01 -10.58
N MET A 108 -8.57 -7.83 -11.19
CA MET A 108 -8.53 -6.56 -10.46
C MET A 108 -9.77 -6.34 -9.58
N ALA A 109 -10.93 -6.87 -9.98
CA ALA A 109 -12.14 -6.80 -9.18
C ALA A 109 -12.07 -7.65 -7.89
N ARG A 110 -11.22 -8.68 -7.88
CA ARG A 110 -11.05 -9.62 -6.74
C ARG A 110 -9.83 -9.35 -5.91
N SER A 111 -8.78 -8.79 -6.52
CA SER A 111 -7.51 -8.51 -5.86
C SER A 111 -6.87 -7.26 -6.45
N PRO A 112 -6.39 -6.31 -5.63
CA PRO A 112 -5.70 -5.13 -6.13
C PRO A 112 -4.40 -5.53 -6.84
N VAL A 113 -4.07 -4.80 -7.89
CA VAL A 113 -2.80 -4.94 -8.61
C VAL A 113 -1.75 -4.09 -7.93
N LEU A 114 -0.65 -4.71 -7.49
CA LEU A 114 0.49 -3.99 -6.95
C LEU A 114 1.37 -3.48 -8.08
N VAL A 115 1.72 -2.22 -8.06
CA VAL A 115 2.56 -1.59 -9.08
C VAL A 115 3.62 -0.71 -8.44
N TRP A 116 4.71 -0.53 -9.15
CA TRP A 116 5.80 0.32 -8.68
C TRP A 116 5.61 1.81 -9.02
N ARG A 117 5.01 2.12 -10.20
CA ARG A 117 4.91 3.51 -10.68
C ARG A 117 3.48 4.04 -10.58
N ASN A 118 3.31 5.23 -10.04
CA ASN A 118 2.01 5.91 -9.99
C ASN A 118 1.35 6.05 -11.36
N ALA A 119 2.12 6.38 -12.40
CA ALA A 119 1.57 6.46 -13.76
C ALA A 119 0.97 5.13 -14.24
N THR A 120 1.57 3.99 -13.88
CA THR A 120 1.01 2.66 -14.19
C THR A 120 -0.24 2.38 -13.36
N ARG A 121 -0.21 2.71 -12.07
CA ARG A 121 -1.35 2.59 -11.16
C ARG A 121 -2.57 3.36 -11.70
N ILE A 122 -2.39 4.63 -12.04
CA ILE A 122 -3.46 5.49 -12.55
C ILE A 122 -4.03 4.92 -13.86
N ARG A 123 -3.18 4.51 -14.81
CA ARG A 123 -3.65 3.89 -16.07
C ARG A 123 -4.48 2.63 -15.85
N LEU A 124 -4.04 1.76 -14.92
CA LEU A 124 -4.78 0.54 -14.59
C LEU A 124 -6.13 0.84 -13.93
N ILE A 125 -6.18 1.84 -13.03
CA ILE A 125 -7.43 2.31 -12.42
C ILE A 125 -8.40 2.80 -13.49
N HIS A 126 -7.93 3.63 -14.43
CA HIS A 126 -8.78 4.12 -15.52
C HIS A 126 -9.24 2.97 -16.44
N ALA A 127 -8.37 2.01 -16.77
CA ALA A 127 -8.76 0.85 -17.57
C ALA A 127 -9.82 -0.01 -16.84
N PHE A 128 -9.65 -0.23 -15.54
CA PHE A 128 -10.64 -0.92 -14.71
C PHE A 128 -11.98 -0.19 -14.71
N ARG A 129 -11.98 1.11 -14.46
CA ARG A 129 -13.19 1.93 -14.40
C ARG A 129 -13.89 1.99 -15.75
N ALA A 130 -13.16 2.16 -16.86
CA ALA A 130 -13.71 2.15 -18.20
C ALA A 130 -14.36 0.81 -18.56
N ALA A 131 -13.73 -0.31 -18.20
CA ALA A 131 -14.29 -1.65 -18.44
C ALA A 131 -15.61 -1.89 -17.67
N HIS A 132 -15.81 -1.20 -16.54
CA HIS A 132 -17.05 -1.26 -15.76
C HIS A 132 -18.03 -0.12 -16.09
N GLY A 133 -17.75 0.70 -17.11
CA GLY A 133 -18.60 1.81 -17.53
C GLY A 133 -18.71 2.94 -16.49
N ALA A 134 -17.73 3.08 -15.62
CA ALA A 134 -17.70 4.14 -14.63
C ALA A 134 -17.42 5.50 -15.28
N PRO A 135 -18.13 6.59 -14.87
CA PRO A 135 -17.88 7.92 -15.38
C PRO A 135 -16.50 8.44 -14.88
N GLU A 136 -15.87 9.34 -15.62
CA GLU A 136 -14.53 9.85 -15.29
C GLU A 136 -14.48 10.60 -13.97
N ASP A 137 -15.53 11.36 -13.65
CA ASP A 137 -15.58 12.34 -12.56
C ASP A 137 -16.35 11.90 -11.31
N ALA A 138 -16.94 10.71 -11.33
CA ALA A 138 -17.74 10.19 -10.22
C ALA A 138 -17.52 8.70 -9.97
N LEU A 139 -17.57 8.29 -8.70
CA LEU A 139 -17.53 6.89 -8.31
C LEU A 139 -18.91 6.23 -8.40
N LEU A 140 -18.92 4.99 -8.87
CA LEU A 140 -20.09 4.12 -8.78
C LEU A 140 -20.08 3.31 -7.48
N PRO A 141 -21.26 3.03 -6.89
CA PRO A 141 -21.36 2.08 -5.80
C PRO A 141 -20.75 0.72 -6.17
N GLY A 142 -19.91 0.18 -5.30
CA GLY A 142 -19.16 -1.05 -5.53
C GLY A 142 -17.69 -0.83 -5.90
N GLU A 143 -17.27 0.38 -6.23
CA GLU A 143 -15.85 0.62 -6.52
C GLU A 143 -14.98 0.42 -5.28
N PRO A 144 -13.82 -0.28 -5.43
CA PRO A 144 -12.88 -0.51 -4.34
C PRO A 144 -12.09 0.76 -4.02
N LEU A 145 -11.84 0.97 -2.73
CA LEU A 145 -11.08 2.09 -2.20
C LEU A 145 -10.02 1.61 -1.22
N ILE A 146 -8.94 2.37 -1.10
CA ILE A 146 -7.92 2.21 -0.06
C ILE A 146 -7.83 3.49 0.75
N CYS A 147 -7.88 3.36 2.07
CA CYS A 147 -7.68 4.48 2.98
C CYS A 147 -6.20 4.90 2.97
N ASP A 148 -5.91 6.11 2.53
CA ASP A 148 -4.54 6.67 2.55
C ASP A 148 -4.22 7.35 3.89
N GLY A 149 -5.23 7.64 4.69
CA GLY A 149 -5.08 8.21 6.01
C GLY A 149 -6.30 9.01 6.48
N ILE A 150 -6.19 9.54 7.69
CA ILE A 150 -7.21 10.42 8.28
C ILE A 150 -6.61 11.80 8.51
N GLU A 151 -7.06 12.77 7.74
CA GLU A 151 -6.66 14.17 7.80
C GLU A 151 -7.57 14.92 8.80
N LEU A 152 -7.31 14.75 10.09
CA LEU A 152 -8.03 15.45 11.15
C LEU A 152 -7.06 16.19 12.07
N PRO A 153 -7.30 17.51 12.32
CA PRO A 153 -6.52 18.28 13.28
C PRO A 153 -6.55 17.68 14.69
N LEU A 154 -5.52 17.93 15.48
CA LEU A 154 -5.37 17.42 16.84
C LEU A 154 -6.59 17.68 17.75
N LYS A 155 -7.27 18.82 17.56
CA LYS A 155 -8.52 19.15 18.27
C LYS A 155 -9.64 18.14 18.05
N HIS A 156 -9.58 17.35 16.99
CA HIS A 156 -10.54 16.30 16.65
C HIS A 156 -10.03 14.88 16.96
N ARG A 157 -9.05 14.75 17.85
CA ARG A 157 -8.42 13.46 18.21
C ARG A 157 -9.45 12.36 18.57
N LYS A 158 -10.51 12.70 19.32
CA LYS A 158 -11.53 11.72 19.68
C LYS A 158 -12.22 11.12 18.44
N ARG A 159 -12.55 11.96 17.46
CA ARG A 159 -13.16 11.51 16.20
C ARG A 159 -12.22 10.67 15.38
N ARG A 160 -10.93 11.02 15.36
CA ARG A 160 -9.90 10.22 14.70
C ARG A 160 -9.81 8.82 15.30
N LEU A 161 -9.73 8.73 16.65
CA LEU A 161 -9.69 7.46 17.35
C LEU A 161 -10.94 6.61 17.12
N ASP A 162 -12.12 7.23 17.04
CA ASP A 162 -13.37 6.54 16.72
C ASP A 162 -13.32 5.95 15.30
N LEU A 163 -12.86 6.69 14.30
CA LEU A 163 -12.72 6.21 12.93
C LEU A 163 -11.68 5.08 12.82
N GLU A 164 -10.53 5.23 13.51
CA GLU A 164 -9.48 4.20 13.56
C GLU A 164 -10.00 2.91 14.25
N ALA A 165 -10.75 3.04 15.33
CA ALA A 165 -11.40 1.91 16.01
C ALA A 165 -12.44 1.19 15.12
N ARG A 166 -13.02 1.91 14.15
CA ARG A 166 -13.92 1.35 13.13
C ARG A 166 -13.18 0.82 11.90
N GLY A 167 -11.87 0.63 12.00
CA GLY A 167 -11.04 0.03 10.95
C GLY A 167 -10.54 0.99 9.87
N LEU A 168 -10.80 2.30 9.97
CA LEU A 168 -10.26 3.29 9.03
C LEU A 168 -8.83 3.66 9.41
N ILE A 169 -7.91 2.80 9.06
CA ILE A 169 -6.46 3.02 9.19
C ILE A 169 -5.82 3.09 7.80
N LYS A 170 -4.61 3.61 7.72
CA LYS A 170 -3.86 3.63 6.45
C LYS A 170 -3.71 2.22 5.90
N GLY A 171 -4.03 2.05 4.62
CA GLY A 171 -4.03 0.76 3.95
C GLY A 171 -5.33 -0.04 4.09
N ALA A 172 -6.30 0.41 4.90
CA ALA A 172 -7.58 -0.28 5.03
C ALA A 172 -8.33 -0.29 3.70
N GLN A 173 -8.82 -1.46 3.33
CA GLN A 173 -9.67 -1.64 2.15
C GLN A 173 -11.11 -1.26 2.47
N ALA A 174 -11.75 -0.56 1.56
CA ALA A 174 -13.14 -0.20 1.66
C ALA A 174 -13.85 -0.30 0.30
N VAL A 175 -15.18 -0.37 0.34
CA VAL A 175 -16.03 -0.33 -0.86
C VAL A 175 -16.91 0.91 -0.77
N TYR A 176 -16.97 1.66 -1.85
CA TYR A 176 -17.85 2.82 -1.96
C TYR A 176 -19.31 2.38 -2.08
N LEU A 177 -20.17 2.82 -1.18
CA LEU A 177 -21.60 2.50 -1.18
C LEU A 177 -22.47 3.63 -1.75
N GLY A 178 -21.88 4.79 -1.99
CA GLY A 178 -22.59 5.97 -2.48
C GLY A 178 -22.39 7.22 -1.64
N PRO A 179 -23.01 8.34 -2.02
CA PRO A 179 -22.91 9.59 -1.28
C PRO A 179 -23.53 9.47 0.12
N GLY A 180 -22.98 10.20 1.06
CA GLY A 180 -23.51 10.30 2.42
C GLY A 180 -24.73 11.23 2.51
N LYS A 181 -25.25 11.40 3.72
CA LYS A 181 -26.41 12.27 3.99
C LYS A 181 -26.09 13.76 3.82
N SER A 182 -24.85 14.15 3.94
CA SER A 182 -24.37 15.53 3.82
C SER A 182 -23.39 15.65 2.65
N PRO A 183 -23.32 16.82 1.99
CA PRO A 183 -22.33 17.06 0.95
C PRO A 183 -20.90 16.81 1.45
N GLY A 184 -20.08 16.17 0.65
CA GLY A 184 -18.71 15.81 1.02
C GLY A 184 -18.59 14.59 1.95
N PHE A 185 -19.71 13.90 2.26
CA PHE A 185 -19.70 12.63 2.97
C PHE A 185 -19.91 11.48 1.99
N ALA A 186 -19.23 10.37 2.27
CA ALA A 186 -19.44 9.10 1.59
C ALA A 186 -19.90 8.03 2.58
N ARG A 187 -20.67 7.07 2.10
CA ARG A 187 -20.96 5.82 2.78
C ARG A 187 -20.00 4.76 2.26
N LEU A 188 -19.35 4.09 3.17
CA LEU A 188 -18.33 3.10 2.90
C LEU A 188 -18.65 1.80 3.64
N HIS A 189 -18.20 0.69 3.07
CA HIS A 189 -18.09 -0.60 3.73
C HIS A 189 -16.60 -0.87 3.94
N VAL A 190 -16.15 -0.88 5.19
CA VAL A 190 -14.75 -1.17 5.54
C VAL A 190 -14.57 -2.68 5.63
N VAL A 191 -13.71 -3.25 4.80
CA VAL A 191 -13.51 -4.69 4.71
C VAL A 191 -12.86 -5.21 6.00
N GLY A 192 -13.46 -6.26 6.58
CA GLY A 192 -12.94 -6.91 7.79
C GLY A 192 -13.23 -6.18 9.10
N ALA A 193 -13.94 -5.06 9.09
CA ALA A 193 -14.37 -4.37 10.32
C ALA A 193 -15.60 -5.05 10.95
N GLU A 194 -15.70 -5.03 12.28
CA GLU A 194 -16.89 -5.56 13.02
C GLU A 194 -18.17 -4.78 12.68
N ASP A 195 -18.07 -3.45 12.56
CA ASP A 195 -19.12 -2.57 12.08
C ASP A 195 -18.69 -1.90 10.77
N PRO A 196 -18.86 -2.60 9.62
CA PRO A 196 -18.22 -2.22 8.38
C PRO A 196 -18.83 -0.99 7.70
N GLN A 197 -20.08 -0.60 8.05
CA GLN A 197 -20.73 0.53 7.38
C GLN A 197 -20.42 1.83 8.08
N VAL A 198 -19.67 2.70 7.41
CA VAL A 198 -19.24 4.00 7.92
C VAL A 198 -19.73 5.12 7.02
N GLY A 199 -20.35 6.14 7.63
CA GLY A 199 -20.57 7.43 6.99
C GLY A 199 -19.47 8.39 7.42
N VAL A 200 -18.64 8.85 6.51
CA VAL A 200 -17.49 9.69 6.83
C VAL A 200 -17.35 10.85 5.86
N ALA A 201 -16.95 12.00 6.37
CA ALA A 201 -16.44 13.07 5.52
C ALA A 201 -15.17 12.54 4.85
N SER A 202 -15.18 12.48 3.54
CA SER A 202 -14.12 11.81 2.79
C SER A 202 -13.65 12.68 1.63
N ILE A 203 -12.36 12.60 1.40
CA ILE A 203 -11.72 13.09 0.19
C ILE A 203 -11.47 11.85 -0.65
N ILE A 204 -12.35 11.58 -1.59
CA ILE A 204 -12.15 10.48 -2.53
C ILE A 204 -11.58 11.07 -3.80
N ARG A 205 -10.44 10.55 -4.21
CA ARG A 205 -9.73 11.05 -5.36
C ARG A 205 -9.75 10.06 -6.50
N ILE A 206 -10.16 10.56 -7.66
CA ILE A 206 -9.93 9.94 -8.96
C ILE A 206 -8.79 10.72 -9.59
N GLU A 207 -7.61 10.10 -9.65
CA GLU A 207 -6.41 10.77 -10.17
C GLU A 207 -6.45 10.79 -11.70
N SER A 208 -6.02 11.91 -12.28
CA SER A 208 -5.86 12.04 -13.73
C SER A 208 -4.53 11.44 -14.18
N PRO A 209 -4.46 10.76 -15.36
CA PRO A 209 -3.20 10.30 -15.94
C PRO A 209 -2.19 11.41 -16.21
N ASP A 210 -2.67 12.63 -16.42
CA ASP A 210 -1.86 13.82 -16.73
C ASP A 210 -1.41 14.57 -15.47
N GLU A 211 -1.82 14.12 -14.28
CA GLU A 211 -1.51 14.77 -13.02
C GLU A 211 -0.05 14.49 -12.62
N GLN A 212 0.78 15.53 -12.62
CA GLN A 212 2.20 15.43 -12.33
C GLN A 212 2.56 15.77 -10.88
N GLU A 213 1.69 16.47 -10.16
CA GLU A 213 1.95 16.90 -8.79
C GLU A 213 1.28 15.98 -7.76
N PRO A 214 1.97 15.70 -6.65
CA PRO A 214 1.35 14.94 -5.57
C PRO A 214 0.20 15.75 -4.98
N PHE A 215 -0.91 15.07 -4.71
CA PHE A 215 -2.04 15.68 -4.03
C PHE A 215 -1.66 16.05 -2.60
N ILE A 216 -1.80 17.32 -2.27
CA ILE A 216 -1.69 17.82 -0.91
C ILE A 216 -3.11 18.18 -0.43
N PRO A 217 -3.69 17.45 0.54
CA PRO A 217 -4.99 17.80 1.09
C PRO A 217 -4.95 19.21 1.67
N SER A 218 -5.93 20.04 1.31
CA SER A 218 -6.02 21.35 1.93
C SER A 218 -6.42 21.20 3.41
N ALA A 219 -5.81 21.97 4.29
CA ALA A 219 -6.12 21.99 5.73
C ALA A 219 -7.60 22.27 6.06
N ALA A 220 -8.38 22.76 5.10
CA ALA A 220 -9.82 22.99 5.22
C ALA A 220 -10.66 21.73 5.04
N ARG A 221 -10.11 20.67 4.47
CA ARG A 221 -10.81 19.39 4.24
C ARG A 221 -10.45 18.42 5.34
N MET A 222 -11.38 18.20 6.25
CA MET A 222 -11.22 17.31 7.40
C MET A 222 -11.99 16.00 7.16
N GLY A 223 -11.28 14.91 6.97
CA GLY A 223 -11.90 13.61 6.76
C GLY A 223 -10.91 12.50 6.49
N ALA A 224 -11.40 11.34 6.11
CA ALA A 224 -10.57 10.25 5.62
C ALA A 224 -10.29 10.45 4.12
N VAL A 225 -9.04 10.23 3.74
CA VAL A 225 -8.57 10.30 2.36
C VAL A 225 -8.58 8.90 1.76
N PHE A 226 -9.13 8.76 0.57
CA PHE A 226 -9.20 7.49 -0.13
C PHE A 226 -8.66 7.60 -1.55
N LEU A 227 -7.91 6.59 -1.94
CA LEU A 227 -7.50 6.33 -3.32
C LEU A 227 -8.31 5.16 -3.88
N HIS A 228 -8.42 5.10 -5.20
CA HIS A 228 -9.07 3.96 -5.85
C HIS A 228 -8.21 2.69 -5.66
N GLY A 229 -8.84 1.59 -5.25
CA GLY A 229 -8.15 0.40 -4.78
C GLY A 229 -7.98 -0.72 -5.81
N ALA A 230 -8.30 -0.50 -7.09
CA ALA A 230 -8.09 -1.52 -8.13
C ALA A 230 -6.59 -1.73 -8.47
N ALA A 231 -5.76 -0.71 -8.22
CA ALA A 231 -4.30 -0.80 -8.30
C ALA A 231 -3.67 0.09 -7.22
N VAL A 232 -2.57 -0.36 -6.61
CA VAL A 232 -1.90 0.25 -5.44
C VAL A 232 -0.40 0.29 -5.65
#